data_2149842f3be143e1e9b1c4b0c3f404f0
#
_entry.id   2149842f3be143e1e9b1c4b0c3f404f0
#
_cell.length_a   1.000
_cell.length_b   1.000
_cell.length_c   1.000
_cell.angle_alpha   90.00
_cell.angle_beta   90.00
_cell.angle_gamma   90.00
#
_symmetry.space_group_name_H-M   'P 1'
#
loop_
_entity.id
_entity.type
_entity.pdbx_description
1 polymer ?
#
loop_
_entity_poly.entity_id
_entity_poly.type
_entity_poly.pdbx_seq_one_letter_code
_entity_poly.pdbx_strand_id
1 'polypeptide(L)'
;MPETISDVANMASAVGAPMLSHDDTRADTRTYFRNLGASVAEFPMVMEAVEAARKHEDLIILGAPNAARGGSHIGSIGAADMVEAGLCDALASDYFYPAMLAAIERLDREKRADRATLWSLLSSGPARAMNLHDRGSIKIGSRADLVLVDWTKGQAPVIEETWVAGRPAYRVQTQKDSN
;
A
#
# COMPACT_ATOMS: atom_id res chain seq x y z
N MET A 1 -13.02 15.15 23.96
CA MET A 1 -12.61 14.33 22.80
C MET A 1 -11.59 14.99 21.86
N PRO A 2 -11.71 16.26 21.42
CA PRO A 2 -10.66 16.89 20.58
C PRO A 2 -9.29 16.95 21.28
N GLU A 3 -9.24 17.26 22.57
CA GLU A 3 -8.01 17.31 23.36
C GLU A 3 -7.29 15.95 23.39
N THR A 4 -8.01 14.86 23.61
CA THR A 4 -7.44 13.50 23.64
C THR A 4 -6.79 13.11 22.29
N ILE A 5 -7.40 13.49 21.15
CA ILE A 5 -6.85 13.21 19.82
C ILE A 5 -5.56 14.02 19.63
N SER A 6 -5.55 15.29 20.01
CA SER A 6 -4.36 16.14 19.93
C SER A 6 -3.24 15.64 20.83
N ASP A 7 -3.55 15.16 22.03
CA ASP A 7 -2.56 14.59 22.96
C ASP A 7 -1.92 13.33 22.37
N VAL A 8 -2.73 12.42 21.80
CA VAL A 8 -2.21 11.21 21.12
C VAL A 8 -1.34 11.58 19.93
N ALA A 9 -1.76 12.56 19.13
CA ALA A 9 -0.98 13.04 17.99
C ALA A 9 0.37 13.64 18.42
N ASN A 10 0.38 14.42 19.49
CA ASN A 10 1.60 14.98 20.07
C ASN A 10 2.54 13.88 20.58
N MET A 11 2.00 12.86 21.24
CA MET A 11 2.79 11.69 21.71
C MET A 11 3.38 10.90 20.54
N ALA A 12 2.59 10.64 19.49
CA ALA A 12 3.07 9.95 18.29
C ALA A 12 4.19 10.76 17.60
N SER A 13 3.99 12.06 17.46
CA SER A 13 4.99 12.97 16.88
C SER A 13 6.29 12.99 17.71
N ALA A 14 6.20 12.99 19.04
CA ALA A 14 7.36 13.01 19.92
C ALA A 14 8.27 11.77 19.78
N VAL A 15 7.71 10.64 19.38
CA VAL A 15 8.46 9.39 19.13
C VAL A 15 8.70 9.12 17.64
N GLY A 16 8.33 10.03 16.76
CA GLY A 16 8.50 9.90 15.31
C GLY A 16 7.62 8.79 14.69
N ALA A 17 6.52 8.41 15.34
CA ALA A 17 5.61 7.41 14.80
C ALA A 17 4.82 7.98 13.61
N PRO A 18 4.73 7.27 12.48
CA PRO A 18 3.87 7.70 11.37
C PRO A 18 2.41 7.66 11.81
N MET A 19 1.66 8.68 11.39
CA MET A 19 0.23 8.78 11.67
C MET A 19 -0.58 8.74 10.38
N LEU A 20 -1.71 8.05 10.43
CA LEU A 20 -2.65 7.91 9.33
C LEU A 20 -4.04 8.40 9.80
N SER A 21 -4.82 8.96 8.86
CA SER A 21 -6.28 9.01 9.01
C SER A 21 -6.90 7.83 8.28
N HIS A 22 -8.06 7.41 8.70
CA HIS A 22 -8.75 6.24 8.13
C HIS A 22 -10.20 6.61 7.80
N ASP A 23 -10.67 6.18 6.62
CA ASP A 23 -12.06 6.39 6.15
C ASP A 23 -12.48 7.87 6.11
N ASP A 24 -11.61 8.75 5.64
CA ASP A 24 -11.95 10.16 5.49
C ASP A 24 -13.13 10.34 4.52
N THR A 25 -14.26 10.83 5.05
CA THR A 25 -15.50 11.05 4.32
C THR A 25 -15.69 12.48 3.80
N ARG A 26 -14.73 13.38 4.09
CA ARG A 26 -14.78 14.81 3.77
C ARG A 26 -13.38 15.40 3.67
N ALA A 27 -13.23 16.45 2.85
CA ALA A 27 -11.96 17.19 2.73
C ALA A 27 -11.53 17.85 4.03
N ASP A 28 -12.48 18.38 4.81
CA ASP A 28 -12.18 19.01 6.10
C ASP A 28 -11.71 18.02 7.16
N THR A 29 -12.25 16.79 7.17
CA THR A 29 -11.77 15.70 8.03
C THR A 29 -10.32 15.34 7.70
N ARG A 30 -10.00 15.18 6.41
CA ARG A 30 -8.62 14.91 5.97
C ARG A 30 -7.69 16.05 6.39
N THR A 31 -8.09 17.31 6.18
CA THR A 31 -7.31 18.49 6.55
C THR A 31 -7.10 18.58 8.06
N TYR A 32 -8.12 18.26 8.85
CA TYR A 32 -8.01 18.22 10.31
C TYR A 32 -6.93 17.24 10.78
N PHE A 33 -6.97 15.98 10.31
CA PHE A 33 -5.97 14.99 10.69
C PHE A 33 -4.57 15.32 10.13
N ARG A 34 -4.50 15.92 8.94
CA ARG A 34 -3.23 16.41 8.39
C ARG A 34 -2.59 17.47 9.31
N ASN A 35 -3.38 18.39 9.83
CA ASN A 35 -2.89 19.42 10.76
C ASN A 35 -2.40 18.84 12.10
N LEU A 36 -2.85 17.64 12.46
CA LEU A 36 -2.35 16.88 13.60
C LEU A 36 -1.09 16.03 13.26
N GLY A 37 -0.63 16.05 12.01
CA GLY A 37 0.57 15.35 11.58
C GLY A 37 0.32 14.03 10.84
N ALA A 38 -0.94 13.64 10.59
CA ALA A 38 -1.24 12.45 9.78
C ALA A 38 -0.94 12.72 8.29
N SER A 39 0.18 12.24 7.81
CA SER A 39 0.65 12.41 6.42
C SER A 39 0.24 11.27 5.47
N VAL A 40 -0.61 10.38 5.93
CA VAL A 40 -1.13 9.26 5.16
C VAL A 40 -2.65 9.24 5.27
N ALA A 41 -3.34 9.13 4.14
CA ALA A 41 -4.79 8.90 4.04
C ALA A 41 -5.03 7.43 3.72
N GLU A 42 -5.54 6.66 4.68
CA GLU A 42 -5.90 5.27 4.48
C GLU A 42 -7.39 5.16 4.19
N PHE A 43 -7.72 4.56 3.04
CA PHE A 43 -9.09 4.32 2.58
C PHE A 43 -9.98 5.57 2.51
N PRO A 44 -9.52 6.68 1.89
CA PRO A 44 -10.39 7.85 1.73
C PRO A 44 -11.65 7.44 0.97
N MET A 45 -12.82 7.83 1.49
CA MET A 45 -14.12 7.36 1.01
C MET A 45 -14.65 8.17 -0.16
N VAL A 46 -14.19 9.41 -0.35
CA VAL A 46 -14.66 10.36 -1.34
C VAL A 46 -13.52 11.05 -2.08
N MET A 47 -13.76 11.46 -3.33
CA MET A 47 -12.72 12.13 -4.13
C MET A 47 -12.22 13.42 -3.49
N GLU A 48 -13.09 14.17 -2.84
CA GLU A 48 -12.71 15.41 -2.13
C GLU A 48 -11.65 15.18 -1.04
N ALA A 49 -11.70 14.03 -0.34
CA ALA A 49 -10.68 13.65 0.64
C ALA A 49 -9.36 13.28 -0.04
N VAL A 50 -9.42 12.60 -1.20
CA VAL A 50 -8.24 12.28 -2.02
C VAL A 50 -7.56 13.55 -2.53
N GLU A 51 -8.34 14.49 -3.06
CA GLU A 51 -7.83 15.77 -3.55
C GLU A 51 -7.19 16.60 -2.41
N ALA A 52 -7.83 16.60 -1.24
CA ALA A 52 -7.28 17.26 -0.04
C ALA A 52 -5.94 16.60 0.38
N ALA A 53 -5.83 15.28 0.36
CA ALA A 53 -4.59 14.56 0.63
C ALA A 53 -3.49 14.94 -0.40
N ARG A 54 -3.80 14.90 -1.69
CA ARG A 54 -2.83 15.24 -2.76
C ARG A 54 -2.36 16.70 -2.71
N LYS A 55 -3.23 17.63 -2.35
CA LYS A 55 -2.88 19.05 -2.17
C LYS A 55 -1.75 19.25 -1.14
N HIS A 56 -1.63 18.34 -0.19
CA HIS A 56 -0.62 18.35 0.86
C HIS A 56 0.49 17.32 0.63
N GLU A 57 0.53 16.69 -0.54
CA GLU A 57 1.48 15.61 -0.89
C GLU A 57 1.40 14.40 0.07
N ASP A 58 0.24 14.21 0.70
CA ASP A 58 0.00 13.06 1.57
C ASP A 58 -0.06 11.77 0.75
N LEU A 59 0.41 10.68 1.33
CA LEU A 59 0.34 9.36 0.72
C LEU A 59 -1.08 8.79 0.86
N ILE A 60 -1.52 8.06 -0.16
CA ILE A 60 -2.84 7.44 -0.20
C ILE A 60 -2.70 5.94 -0.26
N ILE A 61 -3.30 5.26 0.72
CA ILE A 61 -3.35 3.80 0.80
C ILE A 61 -4.76 3.35 0.46
N LEU A 62 -4.88 2.37 -0.43
CA LEU A 62 -6.16 1.78 -0.82
C LEU A 62 -6.21 0.28 -0.49
N GLY A 63 -7.40 -0.28 -0.41
CA GLY A 63 -7.60 -1.69 -0.09
C GLY A 63 -7.29 -2.61 -1.28
N ALA A 64 -6.35 -3.52 -1.13
CA ALA A 64 -6.09 -4.57 -2.11
C ALA A 64 -7.32 -5.45 -2.40
N PRO A 65 -8.19 -5.80 -1.43
CA PRO A 65 -9.44 -6.51 -1.72
C PRO A 65 -10.36 -5.77 -2.69
N ASN A 66 -10.42 -4.43 -2.63
CA ASN A 66 -11.20 -3.61 -3.57
C ASN A 66 -10.58 -3.71 -4.98
N ALA A 67 -9.26 -3.53 -5.09
CA ALA A 67 -8.53 -3.65 -6.35
C ALA A 67 -8.63 -5.07 -6.96
N ALA A 68 -8.57 -6.12 -6.14
CA ALA A 68 -8.64 -7.51 -6.59
C ALA A 68 -10.03 -7.92 -7.09
N ARG A 69 -11.10 -7.52 -6.40
CA ARG A 69 -12.49 -7.85 -6.81
C ARG A 69 -12.96 -7.07 -8.03
N GLY A 70 -12.55 -5.82 -8.13
CA GLY A 70 -13.04 -4.88 -9.12
C GLY A 70 -14.46 -4.39 -8.87
N GLY A 71 -14.68 -3.18 -9.32
CA GLY A 71 -15.91 -2.46 -9.07
C GLY A 71 -15.84 -1.70 -7.75
N SER A 72 -16.39 -0.51 -7.77
CA SER A 72 -16.66 0.28 -6.58
C SER A 72 -17.94 -0.26 -5.96
N HIS A 73 -17.96 -0.47 -4.64
CA HIS A 73 -19.23 -0.52 -3.94
C HIS A 73 -19.92 0.85 -4.14
N ILE A 74 -21.24 0.86 -4.27
CA ILE A 74 -22.03 2.05 -4.52
C ILE A 74 -21.54 3.20 -3.61
N GLY A 75 -20.94 4.24 -4.24
CA GLY A 75 -20.45 5.45 -3.54
C GLY A 75 -18.99 5.46 -3.08
N SER A 76 -18.22 4.36 -3.22
CA SER A 76 -16.79 4.35 -2.90
C SER A 76 -15.91 4.47 -4.15
N ILE A 77 -14.74 5.06 -3.99
CA ILE A 77 -13.77 5.24 -5.07
C ILE A 77 -13.21 3.88 -5.48
N GLY A 78 -13.22 3.59 -6.77
CA GLY A 78 -12.63 2.36 -7.31
C GLY A 78 -11.11 2.35 -7.17
N ALA A 79 -10.54 1.40 -6.43
CA ALA A 79 -9.09 1.33 -6.25
C ALA A 79 -8.33 1.19 -7.58
N ALA A 80 -8.88 0.46 -8.55
CA ALA A 80 -8.28 0.30 -9.87
C ALA A 80 -8.19 1.62 -10.65
N ASP A 81 -9.25 2.42 -10.62
CA ASP A 81 -9.29 3.73 -11.30
C ASP A 81 -8.33 4.72 -10.63
N MET A 82 -8.19 4.65 -9.31
CA MET A 82 -7.23 5.45 -8.56
C MET A 82 -5.79 5.09 -8.87
N VAL A 83 -5.49 3.79 -9.03
CA VAL A 83 -4.15 3.33 -9.46
C VAL A 83 -3.84 3.84 -10.86
N GLU A 84 -4.78 3.71 -11.81
CA GLU A 84 -4.63 4.22 -13.17
C GLU A 84 -4.41 5.74 -13.20
N ALA A 85 -5.11 6.48 -12.35
CA ALA A 85 -4.96 7.94 -12.22
C ALA A 85 -3.69 8.38 -11.46
N GLY A 86 -2.85 7.43 -10.95
CA GLY A 86 -1.68 7.75 -10.14
C GLY A 86 -2.01 8.31 -8.75
N LEU A 87 -3.21 8.03 -8.26
CA LEU A 87 -3.73 8.51 -6.97
C LEU A 87 -3.67 7.46 -5.85
N CYS A 88 -2.88 6.41 -6.03
CA CYS A 88 -2.63 5.37 -5.03
C CYS A 88 -1.13 5.20 -4.83
N ASP A 89 -0.64 5.26 -3.60
CA ASP A 89 0.77 5.10 -3.26
C ASP A 89 1.09 3.73 -2.68
N ALA A 90 0.12 3.09 -2.04
CA ALA A 90 0.26 1.76 -1.48
C ALA A 90 -1.07 1.01 -1.46
N LEU A 91 -0.99 -0.32 -1.45
CA LEU A 91 -2.13 -1.20 -1.20
C LEU A 91 -1.98 -1.84 0.18
N ALA A 92 -3.08 -1.91 0.92
CA ALA A 92 -3.17 -2.64 2.18
C ALA A 92 -3.99 -3.92 2.00
N SER A 93 -3.56 -5.01 2.66
CA SER A 93 -4.25 -6.30 2.60
C SER A 93 -5.59 -6.30 3.31
N ASP A 94 -5.76 -5.37 4.26
CA ASP A 94 -6.91 -5.34 5.16
C ASP A 94 -7.12 -6.74 5.79
N TYR A 95 -8.31 -7.30 5.74
CA TYR A 95 -8.67 -8.60 6.30
C TYR A 95 -8.28 -9.81 5.41
N PHE A 96 -7.76 -9.59 4.19
CA PHE A 96 -7.53 -10.67 3.22
C PHE A 96 -6.14 -10.59 2.55
N TYR A 97 -5.12 -11.15 3.18
CA TYR A 97 -3.72 -11.10 2.70
C TYR A 97 -3.51 -11.57 1.24
N PRO A 98 -4.20 -12.62 0.73
CA PRO A 98 -4.02 -13.04 -0.66
C PRO A 98 -4.43 -11.97 -1.68
N ALA A 99 -5.23 -10.98 -1.29
CA ALA A 99 -5.65 -9.89 -2.17
C ALA A 99 -4.49 -9.07 -2.71
N MET A 100 -3.34 -9.02 -2.02
CA MET A 100 -2.18 -8.23 -2.44
C MET A 100 -1.69 -8.65 -3.83
N LEU A 101 -1.38 -9.92 -4.02
CA LEU A 101 -0.93 -10.44 -5.31
C LEU A 101 -2.06 -10.50 -6.34
N ALA A 102 -3.28 -10.85 -5.92
CA ALA A 102 -4.43 -10.87 -6.80
C ALA A 102 -4.77 -9.46 -7.35
N ALA A 103 -4.58 -8.41 -6.54
CA ALA A 103 -4.79 -7.03 -6.97
C ALA A 103 -3.82 -6.65 -8.09
N ILE A 104 -2.50 -6.84 -7.88
CA ILE A 104 -1.51 -6.45 -8.90
C ILE A 104 -1.61 -7.34 -10.16
N GLU A 105 -1.94 -8.63 -10.03
CA GLU A 105 -2.22 -9.50 -11.18
C GLU A 105 -3.37 -8.94 -12.02
N ARG A 106 -4.47 -8.61 -11.37
CA ARG A 106 -5.63 -8.05 -12.05
C ARG A 106 -5.32 -6.72 -12.72
N LEU A 107 -4.68 -5.79 -12.01
CA LEU A 107 -4.30 -4.47 -12.52
C LEU A 107 -3.33 -4.57 -13.71
N ASP A 108 -2.36 -5.52 -13.68
CA ASP A 108 -1.46 -5.81 -14.81
C ASP A 108 -2.24 -6.35 -16.02
N ARG A 109 -3.15 -7.32 -15.81
CA ARG A 109 -3.99 -7.88 -16.86
C ARG A 109 -4.89 -6.82 -17.50
N GLU A 110 -5.43 -5.90 -16.70
CA GLU A 110 -6.27 -4.79 -17.17
C GLU A 110 -5.44 -3.61 -17.68
N LYS A 111 -4.10 -3.67 -17.60
CA LYS A 111 -3.16 -2.62 -18.05
C LYS A 111 -3.40 -1.26 -17.36
N ARG A 112 -3.77 -1.28 -16.08
CA ARG A 112 -4.03 -0.07 -15.29
C ARG A 112 -2.75 0.71 -14.96
N ALA A 113 -1.61 0.02 -14.84
CA ALA A 113 -0.28 0.61 -14.71
C ALA A 113 0.79 -0.40 -15.16
N ASP A 114 2.03 0.06 -15.31
CA ASP A 114 3.16 -0.84 -15.57
C ASP A 114 3.53 -1.67 -14.30
N ARG A 115 4.23 -2.79 -14.51
CA ARG A 115 4.59 -3.72 -13.42
C ARG A 115 5.46 -3.09 -12.35
N ALA A 116 6.34 -2.15 -12.70
CA ALA A 116 7.18 -1.49 -11.72
C ALA A 116 6.34 -0.61 -10.79
N THR A 117 5.40 0.14 -11.35
CA THR A 117 4.41 0.90 -10.59
C THR A 117 3.57 -0.02 -9.71
N LEU A 118 2.99 -1.09 -10.27
CA LEU A 118 2.17 -2.03 -9.51
C LEU A 118 2.95 -2.68 -8.35
N TRP A 119 4.21 -3.07 -8.59
CA TRP A 119 5.06 -3.64 -7.54
C TRP A 119 5.42 -2.60 -6.47
N SER A 120 5.58 -1.34 -6.84
CA SER A 120 5.83 -0.26 -5.87
C SER A 120 4.71 -0.09 -4.85
N LEU A 121 3.45 -0.38 -5.22
CA LEU A 121 2.31 -0.34 -4.31
C LEU A 121 2.39 -1.37 -3.18
N LEU A 122 3.19 -2.43 -3.35
CA LEU A 122 3.41 -3.50 -2.37
C LEU A 122 4.77 -3.41 -1.67
N SER A 123 5.66 -2.53 -2.10
CA SER A 123 7.06 -2.48 -1.63
C SER A 123 7.47 -1.09 -1.17
N SER A 124 7.89 -0.22 -2.08
CA SER A 124 8.37 1.12 -1.75
C SER A 124 7.28 2.07 -1.25
N GLY A 125 6.05 1.91 -1.71
CA GLY A 125 4.90 2.67 -1.24
C GLY A 125 4.64 2.47 0.25
N PRO A 126 4.37 1.23 0.72
CA PRO A 126 4.21 0.95 2.15
C PRO A 126 5.43 1.37 2.99
N ALA A 127 6.65 1.15 2.48
CA ALA A 127 7.86 1.56 3.19
C ALA A 127 7.89 3.08 3.42
N ARG A 128 7.53 3.89 2.41
CA ARG A 128 7.40 5.34 2.55
C ARG A 128 6.31 5.72 3.56
N ALA A 129 5.14 5.10 3.46
CA ALA A 129 4.01 5.40 4.34
C ALA A 129 4.34 5.15 5.82
N MET A 130 5.19 4.16 6.09
CA MET A 130 5.61 3.76 7.44
C MET A 130 6.97 4.35 7.85
N ASN A 131 7.53 5.31 7.09
CA ASN A 131 8.85 5.91 7.34
C ASN A 131 10.00 4.88 7.44
N LEU A 132 9.91 3.77 6.71
CA LEU A 132 10.94 2.72 6.67
C LEU A 132 11.95 3.04 5.54
N HIS A 133 12.99 3.76 5.88
CA HIS A 133 13.97 4.26 4.90
C HIS A 133 15.02 3.23 4.47
N ASP A 134 15.11 2.11 5.20
CA ASP A 134 16.10 1.06 4.99
C ASP A 134 15.63 -0.09 4.08
N ARG A 135 14.41 -0.04 3.57
CA ARG A 135 13.78 -1.12 2.77
C ARG A 135 12.82 -0.58 1.70
N GLY A 136 12.11 -1.47 1.00
CA GLY A 136 11.16 -1.13 -0.06
C GLY A 136 11.81 -0.94 -1.44
N SER A 137 13.14 -0.95 -1.52
CA SER A 137 13.88 -0.90 -2.80
C SER A 137 15.23 -1.61 -2.66
N ILE A 138 15.73 -2.15 -3.76
CA ILE A 138 17.05 -2.81 -3.82
C ILE A 138 18.11 -1.74 -4.03
N LYS A 139 18.83 -1.39 -2.96
CA LYS A 139 19.92 -0.41 -2.97
C LYS A 139 21.07 -0.89 -2.08
N ILE A 140 22.31 -0.47 -2.39
CA ILE A 140 23.46 -0.73 -1.53
C ILE A 140 23.22 -0.06 -0.17
N GLY A 141 23.41 -0.81 0.92
CA GLY A 141 23.19 -0.35 2.28
C GLY A 141 21.75 -0.53 2.80
N SER A 142 20.81 -0.88 1.93
CA SER A 142 19.45 -1.23 2.38
C SER A 142 19.39 -2.61 3.01
N ARG A 143 18.44 -2.79 3.90
CA ARG A 143 18.14 -4.09 4.50
C ARG A 143 17.65 -5.06 3.41
N ALA A 144 18.21 -6.26 3.39
CA ALA A 144 17.84 -7.28 2.41
C ALA A 144 16.55 -8.01 2.80
N ASP A 145 15.42 -7.27 2.75
CA ASP A 145 14.07 -7.81 2.79
C ASP A 145 13.62 -7.97 1.34
N LEU A 146 13.66 -9.19 0.83
CA LEU A 146 13.50 -9.49 -0.59
C LEU A 146 12.46 -10.59 -0.80
N VAL A 147 11.79 -10.54 -1.93
CA VAL A 147 10.97 -11.65 -2.42
C VAL A 147 11.41 -12.00 -3.85
N LEU A 148 11.48 -13.29 -4.13
CA LEU A 148 11.58 -13.81 -5.49
C LEU A 148 10.19 -14.21 -5.95
N VAL A 149 9.75 -13.64 -7.08
CA VAL A 149 8.40 -13.82 -7.60
C VAL A 149 8.47 -14.30 -9.04
N ASP A 150 7.86 -15.43 -9.33
CA ASP A 150 7.51 -15.76 -10.70
C ASP A 150 6.25 -15.00 -11.10
N TRP A 151 6.42 -14.08 -12.03
CA TRP A 151 5.32 -13.30 -12.59
C TRP A 151 5.30 -13.47 -14.12
N THR A 152 5.01 -14.69 -14.55
CA THR A 152 4.88 -15.03 -15.95
C THR A 152 3.61 -14.37 -16.52
N LYS A 153 3.73 -13.79 -17.72
CA LYS A 153 2.63 -13.09 -18.37
C LYS A 153 1.39 -13.98 -18.51
N GLY A 154 0.25 -13.49 -18.00
CA GLY A 154 -1.03 -14.18 -18.06
C GLY A 154 -1.27 -15.20 -16.93
N GLN A 155 -0.35 -15.28 -15.96
CA GLN A 155 -0.50 -16.10 -14.77
C GLN A 155 -0.48 -15.22 -13.52
N ALA A 156 -1.09 -15.68 -12.44
CA ALA A 156 -1.01 -15.02 -11.15
C ALA A 156 0.44 -15.08 -10.63
N PRO A 157 0.97 -13.99 -10.06
CA PRO A 157 2.32 -13.99 -9.49
C PRO A 157 2.41 -14.98 -8.32
N VAL A 158 3.49 -15.75 -8.28
CA VAL A 158 3.77 -16.74 -7.24
C VAL A 158 5.05 -16.35 -6.51
N ILE A 159 5.01 -16.30 -5.19
CA ILE A 159 6.21 -16.07 -4.37
C ILE A 159 6.96 -17.40 -4.27
N GLU A 160 8.17 -17.45 -4.79
CA GLU A 160 9.05 -18.60 -4.71
C GLU A 160 9.94 -18.57 -3.47
N GLU A 161 10.46 -17.38 -3.11
CA GLU A 161 11.31 -17.19 -1.94
C GLU A 161 10.99 -15.87 -1.25
N THR A 162 11.15 -15.87 0.07
CA THR A 162 11.14 -14.66 0.91
C THR A 162 12.39 -14.62 1.77
N TRP A 163 13.04 -13.47 1.80
CA TRP A 163 14.24 -13.22 2.59
C TRP A 163 13.98 -12.05 3.52
N VAL A 164 14.40 -12.19 4.78
CA VAL A 164 14.27 -11.16 5.81
C VAL A 164 15.66 -10.88 6.39
N ALA A 165 16.11 -9.66 6.29
CA ALA A 165 17.45 -9.23 6.69
C ALA A 165 18.56 -10.13 6.11
N GLY A 166 18.44 -10.52 4.84
CA GLY A 166 19.39 -11.39 4.15
C GLY A 166 19.35 -12.87 4.53
N ARG A 167 18.35 -13.30 5.31
CA ARG A 167 18.15 -14.70 5.68
C ARG A 167 16.90 -15.26 5.02
N PRO A 168 16.95 -16.48 4.45
CA PRO A 168 15.76 -17.10 3.86
C PRO A 168 14.73 -17.36 4.97
N ALA A 169 13.50 -16.86 4.77
CA ALA A 169 12.37 -17.05 5.66
C ALA A 169 11.34 -18.03 5.09
N TYR A 170 11.25 -18.10 3.74
CA TYR A 170 10.34 -18.99 3.04
C TYR A 170 10.93 -19.40 1.70
N ARG A 171 10.68 -20.64 1.28
CA ARG A 171 11.02 -21.15 -0.05
C ARG A 171 10.01 -22.24 -0.45
N VAL A 172 9.51 -22.17 -1.68
CA VAL A 172 8.72 -23.25 -2.26
C VAL A 172 9.63 -24.46 -2.46
N GLN A 173 9.22 -25.62 -1.94
CA GLN A 173 9.88 -26.87 -2.28
C GLN A 173 9.40 -27.32 -3.67
N THR A 174 10.20 -27.09 -4.69
CA THR A 174 10.00 -27.79 -5.96
C THR A 174 10.31 -29.28 -5.74
N GLN A 175 9.31 -30.16 -5.86
CA GLN A 175 9.58 -31.59 -6.02
C GLN A 175 10.49 -31.70 -7.25
N LYS A 176 11.76 -32.06 -7.05
CA LYS A 176 12.58 -32.58 -8.14
C LYS A 176 11.90 -33.87 -8.57
N ASP A 177 11.34 -33.88 -9.76
CA ASP A 177 10.92 -35.11 -10.41
C ASP A 177 12.15 -36.04 -10.40
N SER A 178 12.06 -37.07 -9.56
CA SER A 178 13.04 -38.17 -9.53
C SER A 178 12.78 -38.97 -10.79
N ASN A 179 13.53 -38.69 -11.84
CA ASN A 179 13.71 -39.60 -12.96
C ASN A 179 14.76 -40.64 -12.62
#